data_9867c1bc4fd2ed60d1b65a99686201d9
#
_entry.id   9867c1bc4fd2ed60d1b65a99686201d9
#
_cell.length_a   1.000
_cell.length_b   1.000
_cell.length_c   1.000
_cell.angle_alpha   90.00
_cell.angle_beta   90.00
_cell.angle_gamma   90.00
#
_symmetry.space_group_name_H-M   'P 1'
#
loop_
_entity.id
_entity.type
_entity.pdbx_description
1 polymer ?
#
loop_
_entity_poly.entity_id
_entity_poly.type
_entity_poly.pdbx_seq_one_letter_code
_entity_poly.pdbx_strand_id
1 'polypeptide(L)'
;MARAGYIGGRAMDNTSAQRVSATMRQHPISPVTEPMQYRAIGVVRGTYVPEDPEQLTRGTLQAEDGTEIEAVVLGRVLTLMRRHLDLSKPHLWVAYPRFRDPEKLHLQLVGVWEPSTLAATEIATQSAADADAGTSPTDDLPEGDGYFSVRGELIYTRPEDGALVVKIRQQPRADGSRPTPFKLQLRGEIAPEHLRHFVSLDLRRHGQQLQLEQHEVIAPVPQRAGKGRGPGRGGRAGGRPEGRR
;
A
#
# COMPACT_ATOMS: atom_id res chain seq x y z
N MET A 1 -75.49 6.34 -27.62
CA MET A 1 -75.00 6.17 -26.25
C MET A 1 -73.84 5.21 -26.26
N ALA A 2 -72.63 5.71 -26.27
CA ALA A 2 -71.38 4.93 -26.35
C ALA A 2 -70.63 5.07 -25.04
N ARG A 3 -70.36 3.96 -24.38
CA ARG A 3 -69.50 3.89 -23.17
C ARG A 3 -68.08 3.62 -23.55
N ALA A 4 -67.19 4.55 -23.25
CA ALA A 4 -65.74 4.40 -23.41
C ALA A 4 -65.20 3.49 -22.30
N GLY A 5 -64.49 2.44 -22.72
CA GLY A 5 -63.71 1.56 -21.82
C GLY A 5 -62.32 2.14 -21.58
N TYR A 6 -61.99 2.35 -20.33
CA TYR A 6 -60.70 2.82 -19.84
C TYR A 6 -59.78 1.62 -19.69
N ILE A 7 -58.71 1.53 -20.51
CA ILE A 7 -57.69 0.49 -20.40
C ILE A 7 -56.56 1.10 -19.59
N GLY A 8 -56.42 0.65 -18.34
CA GLY A 8 -55.31 0.99 -17.45
C GLY A 8 -53.97 0.44 -17.95
N GLY A 9 -53.12 1.33 -18.43
CA GLY A 9 -51.73 1.01 -18.70
C GLY A 9 -50.95 0.74 -17.41
N ARG A 10 -50.48 -0.50 -17.28
CA ARG A 10 -49.62 -0.94 -16.20
C ARG A 10 -48.23 -0.36 -16.47
N ALA A 11 -47.82 0.63 -15.68
CA ALA A 11 -46.43 1.10 -15.68
C ALA A 11 -45.52 -0.07 -15.28
N MET A 12 -44.68 -0.47 -16.21
CA MET A 12 -43.58 -1.38 -15.94
C MET A 12 -42.51 -0.58 -15.20
N ASP A 13 -42.37 -0.86 -13.91
CA ASP A 13 -41.23 -0.45 -13.11
C ASP A 13 -39.96 -0.97 -13.74
N ASN A 14 -39.27 -0.08 -14.43
CA ASN A 14 -37.95 -0.32 -14.98
C ASN A 14 -36.92 -0.16 -13.85
N THR A 15 -36.96 -1.07 -12.88
CA THR A 15 -35.86 -1.24 -11.92
C THR A 15 -34.73 -1.97 -12.66
N SER A 16 -34.10 -1.24 -13.56
CA SER A 16 -32.83 -1.65 -14.12
C SER A 16 -31.84 -1.74 -12.98
N ALA A 17 -31.64 -2.97 -12.54
CA ALA A 17 -30.52 -3.34 -11.71
C ALA A 17 -29.27 -2.67 -12.25
N GLN A 18 -28.77 -1.68 -11.55
CA GLN A 18 -27.42 -1.18 -11.73
C GLN A 18 -26.48 -2.37 -11.41
N ARG A 19 -26.19 -3.15 -12.44
CA ARG A 19 -25.04 -4.04 -12.42
C ARG A 19 -23.85 -3.13 -12.23
N VAL A 20 -23.33 -3.10 -11.02
CA VAL A 20 -22.00 -2.58 -10.71
C VAL A 20 -21.07 -3.50 -11.49
N SER A 21 -20.74 -3.12 -12.72
CA SER A 21 -19.63 -3.71 -13.45
C SER A 21 -18.43 -3.54 -12.55
N ALA A 22 -17.95 -4.63 -11.98
CA ALA A 22 -16.68 -4.65 -11.29
C ALA A 22 -15.64 -4.27 -12.34
N THR A 23 -15.29 -2.99 -12.39
CA THR A 23 -14.27 -2.47 -13.29
C THR A 23 -13.01 -3.25 -12.93
N MET A 24 -12.56 -4.15 -13.81
CA MET A 24 -11.32 -4.89 -13.62
C MET A 24 -10.23 -3.85 -13.36
N ARG A 25 -9.55 -3.99 -12.26
CA ARG A 25 -8.45 -3.08 -11.92
C ARG A 25 -7.40 -3.22 -13.02
N GLN A 26 -7.06 -2.12 -13.67
CA GLN A 26 -6.05 -2.10 -14.73
C GLN A 26 -4.62 -2.13 -14.15
N HIS A 27 -4.47 -1.92 -12.85
CA HIS A 27 -3.18 -1.88 -12.17
C HIS A 27 -3.31 -2.27 -10.68
N PRO A 28 -2.36 -3.05 -10.09
CA PRO A 28 -2.42 -3.46 -8.68
C PRO A 28 -2.27 -2.29 -7.70
N ILE A 29 -1.57 -1.24 -8.11
CA ILE A 29 -1.36 -0.04 -7.33
C ILE A 29 -2.38 1.01 -7.76
N SER A 30 -3.38 1.28 -6.90
CA SER A 30 -4.42 2.25 -7.19
C SER A 30 -3.85 3.67 -7.33
N PRO A 31 -4.41 4.52 -8.20
CA PRO A 31 -4.03 5.93 -8.27
C PRO A 31 -4.18 6.63 -6.91
N VAL A 32 -3.42 7.70 -6.69
CA VAL A 32 -3.58 8.56 -5.52
C VAL A 32 -4.81 9.44 -5.67
N THR A 33 -5.56 9.60 -4.59
CA THR A 33 -6.78 10.42 -4.55
C THR A 33 -6.53 11.80 -3.94
N GLU A 34 -5.47 11.94 -3.16
CA GLU A 34 -5.11 13.19 -2.48
C GLU A 34 -3.62 13.51 -2.67
N PRO A 35 -3.26 14.79 -2.84
CA PRO A 35 -1.86 15.19 -3.09
C PRO A 35 -0.89 14.70 -1.99
N MET A 36 -1.29 14.73 -0.72
CA MET A 36 -0.46 14.31 0.41
C MET A 36 -0.85 12.93 0.98
N GLN A 37 -1.40 12.05 0.15
CA GLN A 37 -1.71 10.69 0.54
C GLN A 37 -0.43 9.88 0.76
N TYR A 38 -0.23 9.41 2.00
CA TYR A 38 0.89 8.51 2.34
C TYR A 38 0.69 7.14 1.69
N ARG A 39 1.76 6.61 1.11
CA ARG A 39 1.75 5.31 0.44
C ARG A 39 3.13 4.66 0.48
N ALA A 40 3.18 3.35 0.58
CA ALA A 40 4.38 2.55 0.37
C ALA A 40 3.93 1.17 -0.09
N ILE A 41 3.90 0.97 -1.42
CA ILE A 41 3.40 -0.24 -2.06
C ILE A 41 4.22 -0.50 -3.31
N GLY A 42 4.43 -1.76 -3.63
CA GLY A 42 5.13 -2.14 -4.85
C GLY A 42 4.77 -3.54 -5.29
N VAL A 43 5.45 -3.98 -6.33
CA VAL A 43 5.31 -5.31 -6.91
C VAL A 43 6.67 -5.99 -6.98
N VAL A 44 6.67 -7.29 -6.69
CA VAL A 44 7.88 -8.13 -6.80
C VAL A 44 7.47 -9.48 -7.37
N ARG A 45 8.13 -9.87 -8.46
CA ARG A 45 7.98 -11.20 -9.03
C ARG A 45 8.88 -12.19 -8.30
N GLY A 46 8.34 -13.34 -7.95
CA GLY A 46 9.13 -14.37 -7.30
C GLY A 46 8.27 -15.52 -6.75
N THR A 47 8.97 -16.56 -6.29
CA THR A 47 8.38 -17.76 -5.71
C THR A 47 8.34 -17.61 -4.18
N TYR A 48 7.18 -17.75 -3.60
CA TYR A 48 7.02 -17.70 -2.15
C TYR A 48 7.26 -19.08 -1.54
N VAL A 49 8.23 -19.16 -0.65
CA VAL A 49 8.59 -20.37 0.09
C VAL A 49 8.17 -20.17 1.56
N PRO A 50 7.13 -20.85 2.05
CA PRO A 50 6.72 -20.74 3.44
C PRO A 50 7.78 -21.36 4.36
N GLU A 51 7.96 -20.76 5.52
CA GLU A 51 8.84 -21.28 6.58
C GLU A 51 8.31 -22.61 7.15
N ASP A 52 6.98 -22.72 7.25
CA ASP A 52 6.26 -23.90 7.66
C ASP A 52 5.13 -24.19 6.63
N PRO A 53 5.10 -25.36 5.99
CA PRO A 53 4.06 -25.72 5.01
C PRO A 53 2.62 -25.65 5.56
N GLU A 54 2.45 -25.85 6.87
CA GLU A 54 1.13 -25.76 7.54
C GLU A 54 0.75 -24.31 7.86
N GLN A 55 1.75 -23.40 7.95
CA GLN A 55 1.59 -22.01 8.33
C GLN A 55 2.11 -21.06 7.26
N LEU A 56 1.34 -20.78 6.23
CA LEU A 56 1.74 -19.92 5.10
C LEU A 56 1.89 -18.44 5.45
N THR A 57 1.85 -18.05 6.73
CA THR A 57 1.88 -16.64 7.15
C THR A 57 3.26 -16.01 7.11
N ARG A 58 4.31 -16.82 7.23
CA ARG A 58 5.71 -16.38 7.19
C ARG A 58 6.49 -17.24 6.22
N GLY A 59 7.45 -16.61 5.56
CA GLY A 59 8.30 -17.29 4.61
C GLY A 59 9.28 -16.34 3.94
N THR A 60 9.84 -16.80 2.87
CA THR A 60 10.81 -16.08 2.04
C THR A 60 10.27 -15.94 0.62
N LEU A 61 10.33 -14.76 0.06
CA LEU A 61 10.11 -14.52 -1.35
C LEU A 61 11.45 -14.64 -2.08
N GLN A 62 11.57 -15.65 -2.90
CA GLN A 62 12.73 -15.82 -3.81
C GLN A 62 12.44 -15.03 -5.08
N ALA A 63 13.05 -13.86 -5.20
CA ALA A 63 12.88 -13.00 -6.36
C ALA A 63 13.64 -13.54 -7.58
N GLU A 64 13.26 -13.11 -8.78
CA GLU A 64 13.87 -13.60 -10.03
C GLU A 64 15.38 -13.30 -10.15
N ASP A 65 15.88 -12.26 -9.47
CA ASP A 65 17.31 -11.93 -9.39
C ASP A 65 18.09 -12.81 -8.38
N GLY A 66 17.44 -13.82 -7.80
CA GLY A 66 18.02 -14.70 -6.80
C GLY A 66 18.04 -14.13 -5.38
N THR A 67 17.53 -12.93 -5.16
CA THR A 67 17.46 -12.34 -3.81
C THR A 67 16.39 -13.03 -2.98
N GLU A 68 16.73 -13.43 -1.77
CA GLU A 68 15.80 -13.94 -0.77
C GLU A 68 15.35 -12.80 0.14
N ILE A 69 14.02 -12.55 0.18
CA ILE A 69 13.43 -11.46 0.94
C ILE A 69 12.47 -12.04 1.98
N GLU A 70 12.68 -11.73 3.25
CA GLU A 70 11.73 -12.12 4.29
C GLU A 70 10.33 -11.56 4.00
N ALA A 71 9.30 -12.38 4.10
CA ALA A 71 7.95 -11.97 3.78
C ALA A 71 6.92 -12.48 4.79
N VAL A 72 5.91 -11.66 5.04
CA VAL A 72 4.70 -12.03 5.80
C VAL A 72 3.50 -11.89 4.90
N VAL A 73 2.63 -12.89 4.91
CA VAL A 73 1.39 -12.88 4.14
C VAL A 73 0.25 -12.34 4.99
N LEU A 74 -0.45 -11.33 4.50
CA LEU A 74 -1.58 -10.74 5.22
C LEU A 74 -2.92 -11.36 4.82
N GLY A 75 -3.76 -11.57 5.82
CA GLY A 75 -5.11 -12.13 5.87
C GLY A 75 -5.76 -12.63 4.57
N ARG A 76 -6.15 -11.72 3.67
CA ARG A 76 -6.89 -12.07 2.44
C ARG A 76 -6.07 -12.90 1.46
N VAL A 77 -4.77 -12.69 1.40
CA VAL A 77 -3.88 -13.40 0.49
C VAL A 77 -3.73 -14.85 0.89
N LEU A 78 -3.79 -15.20 2.18
CA LEU A 78 -3.74 -16.58 2.64
C LEU A 78 -4.84 -17.44 2.04
N THR A 79 -6.04 -16.90 1.91
CA THR A 79 -7.16 -17.64 1.28
C THR A 79 -6.91 -17.84 -0.21
N LEU A 80 -6.38 -16.82 -0.89
CA LEU A 80 -6.01 -16.90 -2.31
C LEU A 80 -4.93 -17.96 -2.53
N MET A 81 -3.87 -17.94 -1.72
CA MET A 81 -2.76 -18.90 -1.78
C MET A 81 -3.22 -20.35 -1.63
N ARG A 82 -4.09 -20.60 -0.64
CA ARG A 82 -4.58 -21.96 -0.36
C ARG A 82 -5.50 -22.52 -1.44
N ARG A 83 -6.18 -21.67 -2.19
CA ARG A 83 -7.26 -22.09 -3.10
C ARG A 83 -6.93 -21.98 -4.58
N HIS A 84 -6.07 -21.01 -4.94
CA HIS A 84 -5.95 -20.56 -6.32
C HIS A 84 -4.51 -20.39 -6.82
N LEU A 85 -3.50 -20.45 -5.94
CA LEU A 85 -2.12 -20.24 -6.35
C LEU A 85 -1.31 -21.53 -6.27
N ASP A 86 -0.54 -21.78 -7.32
CA ASP A 86 0.51 -22.79 -7.33
C ASP A 86 1.81 -22.18 -6.80
N LEU A 87 2.08 -22.36 -5.50
CA LEU A 87 3.24 -21.77 -4.83
C LEU A 87 4.59 -22.30 -5.34
N SER A 88 4.60 -23.33 -6.19
CA SER A 88 5.84 -23.79 -6.85
C SER A 88 6.27 -22.89 -8.00
N LYS A 89 5.42 -21.96 -8.42
CA LYS A 89 5.65 -21.03 -9.52
C LYS A 89 5.91 -19.60 -9.04
N PRO A 90 6.63 -18.80 -9.84
CA PRO A 90 6.75 -17.38 -9.55
C PRO A 90 5.43 -16.65 -9.84
N HIS A 91 5.06 -15.74 -8.95
CA HIS A 91 3.89 -14.86 -9.06
C HIS A 91 4.32 -13.40 -8.94
N LEU A 92 3.53 -12.46 -9.47
CA LEU A 92 3.75 -11.04 -9.25
C LEU A 92 3.02 -10.61 -7.97
N TRP A 93 3.78 -10.50 -6.88
CA TRP A 93 3.26 -10.17 -5.56
C TRP A 93 3.10 -8.68 -5.37
N VAL A 94 1.96 -8.25 -4.85
CA VAL A 94 1.74 -6.89 -4.38
C VAL A 94 2.13 -6.82 -2.90
N ALA A 95 3.04 -5.91 -2.56
CA ALA A 95 3.67 -5.89 -1.24
C ALA A 95 3.83 -4.48 -0.66
N TYR A 96 3.78 -4.39 0.66
CA TYR A 96 4.21 -3.21 1.42
C TYR A 96 5.63 -3.41 1.92
N PRO A 97 6.58 -2.53 1.55
CA PRO A 97 7.95 -2.62 2.01
C PRO A 97 8.06 -2.20 3.47
N ARG A 98 8.94 -2.86 4.19
CA ARG A 98 9.36 -2.55 5.56
C ARG A 98 10.86 -2.78 5.69
N PHE A 99 11.47 -2.12 6.66
CA PHE A 99 12.83 -2.38 7.06
C PHE A 99 12.86 -2.66 8.55
N ARG A 100 13.35 -3.83 8.95
CA ARG A 100 13.63 -4.15 10.36
C ARG A 100 15.00 -3.64 10.74
N ASP A 101 15.96 -3.89 9.84
CA ASP A 101 17.31 -3.37 9.88
C ASP A 101 17.54 -2.45 8.67
N PRO A 102 18.51 -1.53 8.75
CA PRO A 102 18.79 -0.57 7.68
C PRO A 102 19.00 -1.18 6.30
N GLU A 103 19.48 -2.42 6.24
CA GLU A 103 19.88 -3.07 4.99
C GLU A 103 19.03 -4.30 4.65
N LYS A 104 18.03 -4.63 5.49
CA LYS A 104 17.22 -5.83 5.29
C LYS A 104 15.78 -5.47 4.96
N LEU A 105 15.45 -5.59 3.68
CA LEU A 105 14.09 -5.43 3.18
C LEU A 105 13.21 -6.57 3.72
N HIS A 106 12.03 -6.22 4.16
CA HIS A 106 10.98 -7.15 4.57
C HIS A 106 9.68 -6.78 3.85
N LEU A 107 8.97 -7.77 3.32
CA LEU A 107 7.75 -7.55 2.56
C LEU A 107 6.51 -8.02 3.32
N GLN A 108 5.45 -7.23 3.26
CA GLN A 108 4.12 -7.64 3.67
C GLN A 108 3.28 -7.89 2.43
N LEU A 109 3.07 -9.16 2.07
CA LEU A 109 2.34 -9.55 0.87
C LEU A 109 0.84 -9.32 1.08
N VAL A 110 0.23 -8.51 0.23
CA VAL A 110 -1.15 -8.03 0.35
C VAL A 110 -2.03 -8.40 -0.84
N GLY A 111 -1.44 -8.90 -1.92
CA GLY A 111 -2.12 -9.32 -3.13
C GLY A 111 -1.20 -10.07 -4.08
N VAL A 112 -1.82 -10.58 -5.13
CA VAL A 112 -1.15 -11.12 -6.32
C VAL A 112 -1.78 -10.45 -7.53
N TRP A 113 -0.96 -10.13 -8.51
CA TRP A 113 -1.40 -9.57 -9.78
C TRP A 113 -1.23 -10.59 -10.89
N GLU A 114 -2.32 -11.29 -11.20
CA GLU A 114 -2.42 -12.26 -12.29
C GLU A 114 -3.82 -12.18 -12.88
N PRO A 115 -4.16 -11.11 -13.62
CA PRO A 115 -5.49 -10.94 -14.17
C PRO A 115 -5.87 -12.06 -15.15
N SER A 116 -4.92 -12.66 -15.87
CA SER A 116 -5.18 -13.77 -16.79
C SER A 116 -5.72 -15.03 -16.08
N THR A 117 -5.10 -15.39 -14.95
CA THR A 117 -5.46 -16.60 -14.19
C THR A 117 -6.66 -16.36 -13.27
N LEU A 118 -6.68 -15.21 -12.58
CA LEU A 118 -7.72 -14.89 -11.60
C LEU A 118 -9.06 -14.55 -12.25
N ALA A 119 -9.06 -13.88 -13.41
CA ALA A 119 -10.28 -13.63 -14.18
C ALA A 119 -10.91 -14.93 -14.71
N ALA A 120 -10.11 -15.89 -15.15
CA ALA A 120 -10.60 -17.19 -15.59
C ALA A 120 -11.31 -17.96 -14.46
N THR A 121 -10.84 -17.80 -13.21
CA THR A 121 -11.46 -18.46 -12.05
C THR A 121 -12.80 -17.82 -11.66
N GLU A 122 -12.97 -16.51 -11.84
CA GLU A 122 -14.26 -15.83 -11.63
C GLU A 122 -15.28 -16.14 -12.74
N ILE A 123 -14.82 -16.32 -14.00
CA ILE A 123 -15.67 -16.68 -15.15
C ILE A 123 -16.10 -18.15 -15.08
N ALA A 124 -15.26 -19.05 -14.56
CA ALA A 124 -15.60 -20.46 -14.40
C ALA A 124 -16.75 -20.70 -13.40
N THR A 125 -17.05 -19.75 -12.52
CA THR A 125 -18.24 -19.76 -11.65
C THR A 125 -19.48 -19.16 -12.28
N GLN A 126 -19.38 -18.52 -13.46
CA GLN A 126 -20.49 -17.93 -14.19
C GLN A 126 -20.51 -18.41 -15.65
N SER A 127 -21.08 -19.61 -15.87
CA SER A 127 -21.62 -20.09 -17.16
C SER A 127 -20.74 -19.97 -18.41
N ALA A 128 -20.43 -21.12 -18.98
CA ALA A 128 -19.93 -21.29 -20.33
C ALA A 128 -20.94 -20.77 -21.37
N ALA A 129 -20.76 -19.57 -21.87
CA ALA A 129 -21.27 -19.07 -23.14
C ALA A 129 -20.57 -17.78 -23.52
N ASP A 130 -20.03 -17.77 -24.77
CA ASP A 130 -19.48 -16.63 -25.50
C ASP A 130 -18.07 -16.15 -25.08
N ALA A 131 -17.07 -16.93 -25.49
CA ALA A 131 -15.71 -16.45 -25.63
C ALA A 131 -15.58 -15.70 -26.95
N ASP A 132 -15.83 -14.38 -26.94
CA ASP A 132 -15.31 -13.50 -27.96
C ASP A 132 -13.85 -13.18 -27.64
N ALA A 133 -12.98 -13.28 -28.67
CA ALA A 133 -11.54 -13.15 -28.56
C ALA A 133 -11.13 -11.69 -28.30
N GLY A 134 -11.42 -11.19 -27.11
CA GLY A 134 -10.88 -9.95 -26.57
C GLY A 134 -9.52 -10.20 -25.95
N THR A 135 -8.56 -9.39 -26.32
CA THR A 135 -7.17 -9.32 -25.84
C THR A 135 -7.06 -9.75 -24.37
N SER A 136 -6.39 -10.88 -24.11
CA SER A 136 -6.11 -11.33 -22.74
C SER A 136 -5.40 -10.19 -21.99
N PRO A 137 -5.85 -9.84 -20.77
CA PRO A 137 -5.14 -8.85 -19.97
C PRO A 137 -3.71 -9.33 -19.78
N THR A 138 -2.74 -8.51 -20.13
CA THR A 138 -1.33 -8.80 -19.90
C THR A 138 -1.06 -8.76 -18.40
N ASP A 139 -0.44 -9.81 -17.87
CA ASP A 139 -0.01 -9.86 -16.47
C ASP A 139 1.20 -8.95 -16.22
N ASP A 140 1.82 -8.46 -17.30
CA ASP A 140 2.95 -7.55 -17.23
C ASP A 140 2.49 -6.11 -16.97
N LEU A 141 3.23 -5.44 -16.10
CA LEU A 141 3.02 -4.05 -15.76
C LEU A 141 4.00 -3.16 -16.54
N PRO A 142 3.57 -1.94 -16.95
CA PRO A 142 4.45 -1.01 -17.65
C PRO A 142 5.70 -0.63 -16.84
N GLU A 143 5.57 -0.58 -15.52
CA GLU A 143 6.69 -0.31 -14.61
C GLU A 143 7.62 -1.50 -14.45
N GLY A 144 7.17 -2.72 -14.78
CA GLY A 144 7.93 -3.95 -14.63
C GLY A 144 8.07 -4.45 -13.19
N ASP A 145 8.89 -5.50 -13.03
CA ASP A 145 9.19 -6.09 -11.72
C ASP A 145 10.01 -5.16 -10.83
N GLY A 146 9.84 -5.32 -9.52
CA GLY A 146 10.60 -4.60 -8.50
C GLY A 146 10.23 -3.12 -8.37
N TYR A 147 9.14 -2.67 -9.01
CA TYR A 147 8.66 -1.29 -8.88
C TYR A 147 7.97 -1.05 -7.54
N PHE A 148 8.31 0.08 -6.91
CA PHE A 148 7.67 0.56 -5.68
C PHE A 148 7.30 2.03 -5.79
N SER A 149 6.06 2.34 -5.47
CA SER A 149 5.58 3.71 -5.30
C SER A 149 5.54 4.08 -3.83
N VAL A 150 6.34 5.07 -3.45
CA VAL A 150 6.45 5.54 -2.07
C VAL A 150 6.12 7.03 -1.99
N ARG A 151 5.21 7.39 -1.07
CA ARG A 151 4.81 8.78 -0.82
C ARG A 151 4.85 9.07 0.67
N GLY A 152 5.61 10.06 1.08
CA GLY A 152 5.81 10.37 2.49
C GLY A 152 6.62 11.61 2.76
N GLU A 153 6.96 11.83 4.03
CA GLU A 153 7.77 12.96 4.49
C GLU A 153 9.26 12.59 4.39
N LEU A 154 10.04 13.32 3.60
CA LEU A 154 11.50 13.20 3.57
C LEU A 154 12.08 13.73 4.89
N ILE A 155 12.64 12.84 5.70
CA ILE A 155 13.16 13.19 7.04
C ILE A 155 14.68 13.15 7.13
N TYR A 156 15.33 12.57 6.15
CA TYR A 156 16.78 12.51 6.07
C TYR A 156 17.22 12.36 4.62
N THR A 157 18.28 13.04 4.25
CA THR A 157 18.99 12.87 2.98
C THR A 157 20.46 13.13 3.19
N ARG A 158 21.29 12.33 2.57
CA ARG A 158 22.74 12.53 2.45
C ARG A 158 23.16 12.18 1.04
N PRO A 159 23.28 13.17 0.15
CA PRO A 159 23.62 12.95 -1.25
C PRO A 159 24.97 12.25 -1.43
N GLU A 160 25.96 12.52 -0.53
CA GLU A 160 27.34 12.00 -0.64
C GLU A 160 27.40 10.46 -0.62
N ASP A 161 26.52 9.80 0.08
CA ASP A 161 26.41 8.34 0.16
C ASP A 161 25.08 7.80 -0.39
N GLY A 162 24.27 8.66 -0.99
CA GLY A 162 22.99 8.33 -1.56
C GLY A 162 21.97 7.79 -0.55
N ALA A 163 22.07 8.20 0.72
CA ALA A 163 21.17 7.72 1.76
C ALA A 163 19.93 8.63 1.91
N LEU A 164 18.75 8.04 1.83
CA LEU A 164 17.46 8.71 2.01
C LEU A 164 16.62 8.00 3.08
N VAL A 165 15.88 8.77 3.87
CA VAL A 165 14.88 8.20 4.78
C VAL A 165 13.55 8.94 4.62
N VAL A 166 12.51 8.17 4.30
CA VAL A 166 11.15 8.68 4.16
C VAL A 166 10.27 8.10 5.27
N LYS A 167 9.54 8.98 5.95
CA LYS A 167 8.60 8.65 7.01
C LYS A 167 7.20 8.49 6.44
N ILE A 168 6.60 7.33 6.67
CA ILE A 168 5.27 6.97 6.23
C ILE A 168 4.32 6.97 7.43
N ARG A 169 3.22 7.71 7.32
CA ARG A 169 2.12 7.68 8.29
C ARG A 169 1.04 6.73 7.79
N GLN A 170 0.58 5.87 8.66
CA GLN A 170 -0.55 4.99 8.36
C GLN A 170 -1.86 5.72 8.70
N GLN A 171 -2.93 5.35 8.01
CA GLN A 171 -4.25 5.84 8.34
C GLN A 171 -4.70 5.35 9.73
N PRO A 172 -5.54 6.12 10.43
CA PRO A 172 -6.16 5.65 11.66
C PRO A 172 -6.91 4.35 11.42
N ARG A 173 -6.89 3.45 12.38
CA ARG A 173 -7.69 2.23 12.36
C ARG A 173 -9.16 2.56 12.62
N ALA A 174 -10.05 1.60 12.36
CA ALA A 174 -11.48 1.74 12.60
C ALA A 174 -11.83 2.06 14.07
N ASP A 175 -10.97 1.65 15.01
CA ASP A 175 -11.08 1.95 16.44
C ASP A 175 -10.59 3.37 16.82
N GLY A 176 -10.19 4.18 15.83
CA GLY A 176 -9.65 5.52 16.01
C GLY A 176 -8.18 5.55 16.44
N SER A 177 -7.57 4.41 16.72
CA SER A 177 -6.15 4.34 17.08
C SER A 177 -5.28 4.73 15.89
N ARG A 178 -4.20 5.46 16.15
CA ARG A 178 -3.23 5.88 15.12
C ARG A 178 -1.99 5.01 15.21
N PRO A 179 -1.73 4.16 14.21
CA PRO A 179 -0.50 3.38 14.18
C PRO A 179 0.73 4.27 14.20
N THR A 180 1.80 3.77 14.81
CA THR A 180 3.09 4.47 14.80
C THR A 180 3.59 4.60 13.36
N PRO A 181 4.02 5.81 12.94
CA PRO A 181 4.67 5.99 11.66
C PRO A 181 5.91 5.11 11.56
N PHE A 182 6.17 4.59 10.37
CA PHE A 182 7.40 3.84 10.10
C PHE A 182 8.30 4.61 9.13
N LYS A 183 9.56 4.19 9.05
CA LYS A 183 10.57 4.79 8.20
C LYS A 183 10.99 3.77 7.14
N LEU A 184 11.19 4.26 5.92
CA LEU A 184 11.82 3.50 4.83
C LEU A 184 13.19 4.09 4.57
N GLN A 185 14.18 3.21 4.51
CA GLN A 185 15.54 3.54 4.11
C GLN A 185 15.68 3.25 2.63
N LEU A 186 16.13 4.22 1.88
CA LEU A 186 16.16 4.20 0.43
C LEU A 186 17.55 4.62 -0.04
N ARG A 187 17.88 4.28 -1.27
CA ARG A 187 19.08 4.76 -1.96
C ARG A 187 18.70 5.74 -3.07
N GLY A 188 19.44 6.82 -3.19
CA GLY A 188 19.24 7.85 -4.21
C GLY A 188 19.63 9.22 -3.71
N GLU A 189 19.38 10.24 -4.54
CA GLU A 189 19.77 11.62 -4.25
C GLU A 189 18.55 12.53 -4.31
N ILE A 190 18.31 13.26 -3.22
CA ILE A 190 17.36 14.36 -3.15
C ILE A 190 18.05 15.48 -2.39
N ALA A 191 17.97 16.70 -2.93
CA ALA A 191 18.64 17.85 -2.35
C ALA A 191 18.20 18.11 -0.89
N PRO A 192 19.12 18.49 0.03
CA PRO A 192 18.82 18.74 1.44
C PRO A 192 17.78 19.82 1.70
N GLU A 193 17.58 20.75 0.76
CA GLU A 193 16.55 21.78 0.82
C GLU A 193 15.12 21.22 0.85
N HIS A 194 14.94 19.98 0.37
CA HIS A 194 13.67 19.28 0.39
C HIS A 194 13.41 18.48 1.67
N LEU A 195 14.28 18.58 2.67
CA LEU A 195 13.97 18.03 4.00
C LEU A 195 12.65 18.60 4.53
N ARG A 196 11.86 17.72 5.16
CA ARG A 196 10.51 17.99 5.66
C ARG A 196 9.48 18.34 4.58
N HIS A 197 9.75 18.05 3.32
CA HIS A 197 8.74 18.05 2.28
C HIS A 197 8.10 16.69 2.14
N PHE A 198 6.86 16.71 1.71
CA PHE A 198 6.16 15.51 1.24
C PHE A 198 6.63 15.24 -0.18
N VAL A 199 7.09 14.01 -0.41
CA VAL A 199 7.65 13.59 -1.70
C VAL A 199 6.90 12.39 -2.24
N SER A 200 6.84 12.30 -3.57
CA SER A 200 6.42 11.13 -4.32
C SER A 200 7.63 10.51 -4.98
N LEU A 201 7.85 9.22 -4.79
CA LEU A 201 9.04 8.52 -5.23
C LEU A 201 8.64 7.28 -6.01
N ASP A 202 9.24 7.12 -7.17
CA ASP A 202 9.25 5.87 -7.93
C ASP A 202 10.59 5.20 -7.71
N LEU A 203 10.53 3.97 -7.20
CA LEU A 203 11.70 3.23 -6.76
C LEU A 203 11.80 1.92 -7.49
N ARG A 204 13.04 1.44 -7.67
CA ARG A 204 13.35 0.11 -8.17
C ARG A 204 14.05 -0.71 -7.08
N ARG A 205 13.63 -1.94 -6.90
CA ARG A 205 14.31 -2.88 -6.01
C ARG A 205 15.58 -3.43 -6.69
N HIS A 206 16.67 -3.38 -5.98
CA HIS A 206 17.93 -4.03 -6.34
C HIS A 206 18.42 -4.84 -5.12
N GLY A 207 18.31 -6.15 -5.19
CA GLY A 207 18.61 -7.00 -4.05
C GLY A 207 17.71 -6.65 -2.85
N GLN A 208 18.30 -6.30 -1.74
CA GLN A 208 17.63 -5.89 -0.50
C GLN A 208 17.38 -4.36 -0.41
N GLN A 209 17.70 -3.60 -1.45
CA GLN A 209 17.61 -2.15 -1.42
C GLN A 209 16.51 -1.63 -2.35
N LEU A 210 15.94 -0.49 -2.00
CA LEU A 210 15.03 0.28 -2.83
C LEU A 210 15.78 1.54 -3.32
N GLN A 211 16.02 1.61 -4.62
CA GLN A 211 16.75 2.69 -5.27
C GLN A 211 15.78 3.66 -5.94
N LEU A 212 16.05 4.94 -5.80
CA LEU A 212 15.29 6.03 -6.40
C LEU A 212 15.52 6.07 -7.92
N GLU A 213 14.43 6.00 -8.70
CA GLU A 213 14.43 6.24 -10.14
C GLU A 213 13.93 7.65 -10.46
N GLN A 214 12.82 8.05 -9.83
CA GLN A 214 12.22 9.37 -10.03
C GLN A 214 11.65 9.91 -8.72
N HIS A 215 11.61 11.24 -8.59
CA HIS A 215 10.96 11.88 -7.46
C HIS A 215 10.25 13.18 -7.87
N GLU A 216 9.22 13.50 -7.12
CA GLU A 216 8.49 14.76 -7.18
C GLU A 216 8.36 15.33 -5.77
N VAL A 217 8.68 16.61 -5.61
CA VAL A 217 8.47 17.32 -4.35
C VAL A 217 7.10 17.98 -4.37
N ILE A 218 6.20 17.52 -3.51
CA ILE A 218 4.80 17.93 -3.54
C ILE A 218 4.56 19.23 -2.76
N ALA A 219 4.91 19.22 -1.47
CA ALA A 219 4.68 20.37 -0.59
C ALA A 219 5.48 20.24 0.72
N PRO A 220 5.76 21.35 1.42
CA PRO A 220 6.28 21.28 2.78
C PRO A 220 5.26 20.62 3.73
N VAL A 221 5.73 19.76 4.63
CA VAL A 221 4.87 19.10 5.62
C VAL A 221 4.64 20.06 6.80
N PRO A 222 3.37 20.41 7.12
CA PRO A 222 3.07 21.29 8.25
C PRO A 222 3.65 20.73 9.55
N GLN A 223 4.45 21.53 10.24
CA GLN A 223 4.91 21.18 11.58
C GLN A 223 3.74 21.34 12.54
N ARG A 224 3.44 20.31 13.31
CA ARG A 224 2.58 20.49 14.48
C ARG A 224 3.30 21.45 15.41
N ALA A 225 2.70 22.62 15.65
CA ALA A 225 3.15 23.51 16.70
C ALA A 225 3.32 22.66 17.96
N GLY A 226 4.55 22.56 18.45
CA GLY A 226 4.84 21.86 19.68
C GLY A 226 3.91 22.41 20.74
N LYS A 227 3.24 21.55 21.51
CA LYS A 227 2.52 21.96 22.72
C LYS A 227 3.55 22.78 23.51
N GLY A 228 3.37 24.11 23.50
CA GLY A 228 4.22 25.03 24.22
C GLY A 228 4.34 24.51 25.65
N ARG A 229 5.56 24.32 26.09
CA ARG A 229 5.88 24.19 27.51
C ARG A 229 5.22 25.41 28.17
N GLY A 230 4.10 25.18 28.86
CA GLY A 230 3.43 26.21 29.65
C GLY A 230 4.47 26.87 30.56
N PRO A 231 4.35 28.20 30.75
CA PRO A 231 5.28 28.90 31.62
C PRO A 231 5.24 28.24 32.99
N GLY A 232 6.39 27.81 33.48
CA GLY A 232 6.57 27.22 34.78
C GLY A 232 5.94 28.11 35.84
N ARG A 233 4.97 27.57 36.54
CA ARG A 233 4.33 28.19 37.71
C ARG A 233 5.41 28.41 38.73
N GLY A 234 5.83 29.70 38.86
CA GLY A 234 6.83 30.16 39.80
C GLY A 234 6.55 29.64 41.21
N GLY A 235 7.59 29.15 41.83
CA GLY A 235 7.59 28.68 43.22
C GLY A 235 7.10 29.79 44.14
N ARG A 236 6.05 29.49 44.88
CA ARG A 236 5.60 30.30 46.01
C ARG A 236 6.50 29.95 47.17
N ALA A 237 7.43 30.84 47.50
CA ALA A 237 8.19 30.82 48.76
C ALA A 237 7.19 30.98 49.90
N GLY A 238 6.94 29.90 50.65
CA GLY A 238 6.21 29.89 51.90
C GLY A 238 7.16 30.28 53.00
N GLY A 239 7.03 31.53 53.52
CA GLY A 239 7.70 32.00 54.70
C GLY A 239 7.28 31.17 55.93
N ARG A 240 8.26 30.81 56.72
CA ARG A 240 8.17 30.19 58.05
C ARG A 240 7.90 31.29 59.06
N PRO A 241 6.86 31.24 59.94
CA PRO A 241 6.79 32.11 61.09
C PRO A 241 7.57 31.48 62.25
N GLU A 242 8.57 32.19 62.75
CA GLU A 242 9.09 32.03 64.12
C GLU A 242 8.00 32.44 65.11
N GLY A 243 7.86 31.69 66.18
CA GLY A 243 7.02 31.96 67.34
C GLY A 243 7.41 31.04 68.50
N ARG A 244 8.30 31.46 69.26
CA ARG A 244 8.33 31.84 70.73
C ARG A 244 7.44 30.98 71.64
N ARG A 245 8.13 30.41 72.57
CA ARG A 245 7.99 29.97 73.94
C ARG A 245 7.86 28.46 74.14
#